data_62c673e75ba6cba06d3ffa0ee4265645
#
_entry.id   62c673e75ba6cba06d3ffa0ee4265645
#
_cell.length_a   1.000
_cell.length_b   1.000
_cell.length_c   1.000
_cell.angle_alpha   90.00
_cell.angle_beta   90.00
_cell.angle_gamma   90.00
#
_symmetry.space_group_name_H-M   'P 1'
#
loop_
_entity.id
_entity.type
_entity.pdbx_description
1 polymer ?
#
loop_
_entity_poly.entity_id
_entity_poly.type
_entity_poly.pdbx_seq_one_letter_code
_entity_poly.pdbx_strand_id
1 'polypeptide(L)'
;MFRKFFFLLFALLFLVKANAFANFDFNNNCAQAYKSLMGLRLNEARALINKEKALHPKNAITILLDNYYDFFTVLTTENRDQFEKLQANKAIRIDKLEEEDQNSPYYNYSIAQVNLQWALLHSRFAEYTTAGFEINKAYRLLQSNNKKFPNFLPTQIPLGVVNVLLGSLPGSPLKSILAFFGIKGDTQTGIVMLEKLSETLKKSGYAFSYDELVFYLTYIQTDVVNDPLAYNKMLHLVNDIDSSSLLKSYITGYVALRTGHSNDAVGLLQNRVQGSEYQPYAYLDYLLAIAKMNRQDDDANNYFNKFLKTYTGVNFIKDAYLHLAWQCLLEGDTKRYYAFVDLVKTKGYLYNDKDKQALDEANDNPADANLLRARLLCDGGFYTKAIAALSNKTVNDFSLPRDKIEYYYRLGRIYDAMDKNDEAIKYYNNAIAIGRSSTYHYASSSAIRIGIIYEERKDFAHARAAYNMVFDFKNSQFKNSLQQKAKDGLKRSGGK
;
A
#
# COMPACT_ATOMS: atom_id res chain seq x y z
N MET A 1 70.55 -4.01 28.42
CA MET A 1 70.13 -3.70 27.06
C MET A 1 68.91 -4.52 26.58
N PHE A 2 68.78 -5.76 26.99
CA PHE A 2 67.67 -6.66 26.59
C PHE A 2 66.26 -6.29 27.11
N ARG A 3 66.13 -5.60 28.26
CA ARG A 3 64.82 -5.26 28.86
C ARG A 3 64.13 -4.10 28.17
N LYS A 4 64.82 -3.21 27.48
CA LYS A 4 64.22 -2.11 26.69
C LYS A 4 63.74 -2.56 25.30
N PHE A 5 64.32 -3.62 24.75
CA PHE A 5 63.89 -4.18 23.45
C PHE A 5 62.62 -4.96 23.55
N PHE A 6 62.36 -5.59 24.69
CA PHE A 6 61.08 -6.34 24.91
C PHE A 6 59.90 -5.42 25.09
N PHE A 7 60.07 -4.23 25.67
CA PHE A 7 59.03 -3.22 25.81
C PHE A 7 58.68 -2.54 24.48
N LEU A 8 59.63 -2.37 23.60
CA LEU A 8 59.37 -1.82 22.26
C LEU A 8 58.64 -2.82 21.35
N LEU A 9 58.92 -4.11 21.46
CA LEU A 9 58.22 -5.16 20.71
C LEU A 9 56.80 -5.34 21.22
N PHE A 10 56.52 -5.18 22.51
CA PHE A 10 55.18 -5.25 23.10
C PHE A 10 54.37 -3.99 22.78
N ALA A 11 54.98 -2.84 22.67
CA ALA A 11 54.33 -1.59 22.24
C ALA A 11 54.01 -1.60 20.74
N LEU A 12 54.83 -2.25 19.89
CA LEU A 12 54.49 -2.43 18.47
C LEU A 12 53.38 -3.45 18.23
N LEU A 13 53.20 -4.43 19.11
CA LEU A 13 52.06 -5.37 19.06
C LEU A 13 50.74 -4.74 19.50
N PHE A 14 50.73 -3.61 20.21
CA PHE A 14 49.55 -2.86 20.57
C PHE A 14 49.15 -1.78 19.53
N LEU A 15 50.01 -1.48 18.55
CA LEU A 15 49.75 -0.48 17.50
C LEU A 15 49.19 -1.09 16.21
N VAL A 16 49.16 -2.41 16.10
CA VAL A 16 48.29 -3.09 15.11
C VAL A 16 46.96 -3.37 15.78
N LYS A 17 46.24 -2.34 16.26
CA LYS A 17 44.81 -2.35 16.11
C LYS A 17 44.60 -2.26 14.62
N ALA A 18 44.53 -3.41 13.95
CA ALA A 18 43.90 -3.52 12.68
C ALA A 18 42.60 -2.71 12.84
N ASN A 19 42.42 -1.66 12.07
CA ASN A 19 41.13 -1.15 11.76
C ASN A 19 40.40 -2.36 11.16
N ALA A 20 39.78 -3.17 12.01
CA ALA A 20 38.74 -4.07 11.60
C ALA A 20 37.69 -3.12 11.07
N PHE A 21 37.71 -2.85 9.75
CA PHE A 21 36.62 -2.17 9.09
C PHE A 21 35.40 -2.94 9.53
N ALA A 22 34.49 -2.24 10.21
CA ALA A 22 33.24 -2.85 10.61
C ALA A 22 32.60 -3.38 9.33
N ASN A 23 32.31 -4.68 9.28
CA ASN A 23 31.69 -5.31 8.11
C ASN A 23 30.29 -4.70 7.82
N PHE A 24 29.71 -3.97 8.79
CA PHE A 24 28.50 -3.19 8.63
C PHE A 24 28.75 -1.72 9.01
N ASP A 25 29.15 -0.93 8.04
CA ASP A 25 29.33 0.52 8.21
C ASP A 25 28.28 1.28 7.39
N PHE A 26 27.22 1.75 8.06
CA PHE A 26 26.23 2.61 7.43
C PHE A 26 26.71 4.07 7.42
N ASN A 27 27.78 4.31 6.69
CA ASN A 27 28.45 5.61 6.57
C ASN A 27 27.63 6.60 5.72
N ASN A 28 28.14 7.81 5.59
CA ASN A 28 27.44 8.88 4.85
C ASN A 28 27.19 8.53 3.37
N ASN A 29 28.11 7.82 2.71
CA ASN A 29 27.90 7.41 1.31
C ASN A 29 26.78 6.36 1.20
N CYS A 30 26.68 5.42 2.15
CA CYS A 30 25.56 4.49 2.25
C CYS A 30 24.23 5.22 2.54
N ALA A 31 24.23 6.22 3.42
CA ALA A 31 23.05 7.01 3.72
C ALA A 31 22.57 7.81 2.50
N GLN A 32 23.46 8.38 1.72
CA GLN A 32 23.13 9.06 0.46
C GLN A 32 22.57 8.08 -0.58
N ALA A 33 23.20 6.90 -0.74
CA ALA A 33 22.70 5.86 -1.64
C ALA A 33 21.29 5.41 -1.24
N TYR A 34 21.06 5.19 0.06
CA TYR A 34 19.74 4.83 0.58
C TYR A 34 18.69 5.93 0.32
N LYS A 35 19.05 7.21 0.55
CA LYS A 35 18.17 8.34 0.24
C LYS A 35 17.82 8.42 -1.25
N SER A 36 18.78 8.15 -2.14
CA SER A 36 18.56 8.13 -3.59
C SER A 36 17.65 6.96 -4.00
N LEU A 37 17.79 5.78 -3.35
CA LEU A 37 16.90 4.63 -3.51
C LEU A 37 15.45 4.99 -3.10
N MET A 38 15.27 5.59 -1.91
CA MET A 38 13.96 6.05 -1.44
C MET A 38 13.36 7.12 -2.37
N GLY A 39 14.19 8.01 -2.92
CA GLY A 39 13.77 9.01 -3.90
C GLY A 39 13.49 8.47 -5.30
N LEU A 40 13.67 7.15 -5.52
CA LEU A 40 13.58 6.47 -6.83
C LEU A 40 14.56 7.02 -7.87
N ARG A 41 15.69 7.59 -7.44
CA ARG A 41 16.83 7.99 -8.30
C ARG A 41 17.82 6.83 -8.41
N LEU A 42 17.41 5.76 -9.09
CA LEU A 42 18.15 4.49 -9.07
C LEU A 42 19.51 4.57 -9.73
N ASN A 43 19.69 5.39 -10.75
CA ASN A 43 20.99 5.58 -11.40
C ASN A 43 22.00 6.25 -10.47
N GLU A 44 21.58 7.26 -9.71
CA GLU A 44 22.41 7.91 -8.69
C GLU A 44 22.73 6.93 -7.54
N ALA A 45 21.72 6.21 -7.07
CA ALA A 45 21.93 5.19 -6.04
C ALA A 45 22.94 4.12 -6.47
N ARG A 46 22.85 3.63 -7.71
CA ARG A 46 23.80 2.65 -8.26
C ARG A 46 25.22 3.19 -8.30
N ALA A 47 25.41 4.45 -8.69
CA ALA A 47 26.72 5.08 -8.71
C ALA A 47 27.32 5.18 -7.29
N LEU A 48 26.52 5.57 -6.31
CA LEU A 48 26.93 5.66 -4.90
C LEU A 48 27.26 4.29 -4.29
N ILE A 49 26.46 3.27 -4.58
CA ILE A 49 26.72 1.88 -4.15
C ILE A 49 28.04 1.37 -4.74
N ASN A 50 28.27 1.59 -6.04
CA ASN A 50 29.50 1.17 -6.69
C ASN A 50 30.73 1.92 -6.13
N LYS A 51 30.60 3.21 -5.84
CA LYS A 51 31.64 3.99 -5.17
C LYS A 51 31.96 3.42 -3.80
N GLU A 52 30.93 3.06 -3.00
CA GLU A 52 31.14 2.45 -1.68
C GLU A 52 31.87 1.11 -1.77
N LYS A 53 31.46 0.25 -2.71
CA LYS A 53 32.14 -1.04 -2.95
C LYS A 53 33.60 -0.88 -3.35
N ALA A 54 33.93 0.18 -4.09
CA ALA A 54 35.31 0.45 -4.48
C ALA A 54 36.17 0.97 -3.29
N LEU A 55 35.59 1.83 -2.45
CA LEU A 55 36.29 2.43 -1.29
C LEU A 55 36.37 1.46 -0.10
N HIS A 56 35.30 0.71 0.14
CA HIS A 56 35.16 -0.17 1.29
C HIS A 56 34.60 -1.54 0.84
N PRO A 57 35.39 -2.38 0.16
CA PRO A 57 34.91 -3.63 -0.48
C PRO A 57 34.37 -4.67 0.51
N LYS A 58 34.64 -4.53 1.81
CA LYS A 58 34.11 -5.40 2.87
C LYS A 58 32.88 -4.83 3.57
N ASN A 59 32.34 -3.68 3.14
CA ASN A 59 31.16 -3.10 3.77
C ASN A 59 29.90 -3.84 3.32
N ALA A 60 29.37 -4.70 4.18
CA ALA A 60 28.19 -5.54 3.92
C ALA A 60 26.88 -4.73 3.77
N ILE A 61 26.84 -3.46 4.18
CA ILE A 61 25.70 -2.57 3.90
C ILE A 61 25.44 -2.45 2.39
N THR A 62 26.47 -2.55 1.56
CA THR A 62 26.31 -2.53 0.10
C THR A 62 25.46 -3.68 -0.43
N ILE A 63 25.45 -4.83 0.24
CA ILE A 63 24.61 -5.99 -0.11
C ILE A 63 23.14 -5.66 0.11
N LEU A 64 22.83 -5.03 1.24
CA LEU A 64 21.48 -4.56 1.55
C LEU A 64 21.02 -3.48 0.55
N LEU A 65 21.88 -2.51 0.24
CA LEU A 65 21.56 -1.45 -0.73
C LEU A 65 21.34 -1.99 -2.15
N ASP A 66 22.11 -3.00 -2.58
CA ASP A 66 21.86 -3.72 -3.83
C ASP A 66 20.49 -4.40 -3.84
N ASN A 67 20.06 -4.93 -2.68
CA ASN A 67 18.73 -5.53 -2.59
C ASN A 67 17.62 -4.49 -2.69
N TYR A 68 17.76 -3.33 -2.07
CA TYR A 68 16.82 -2.21 -2.25
C TYR A 68 16.76 -1.75 -3.71
N TYR A 69 17.89 -1.72 -4.41
CA TYR A 69 17.92 -1.38 -5.83
C TYR A 69 17.08 -2.36 -6.66
N ASP A 70 17.29 -3.67 -6.51
CA ASP A 70 16.52 -4.68 -7.22
C ASP A 70 15.04 -4.64 -6.80
N PHE A 71 14.77 -4.46 -5.51
CA PHE A 71 13.42 -4.33 -4.98
C PHE A 71 12.65 -3.17 -5.64
N PHE A 72 13.21 -1.96 -5.68
CA PHE A 72 12.55 -0.81 -6.30
C PHE A 72 12.44 -0.95 -7.82
N THR A 73 13.42 -1.57 -8.46
CA THR A 73 13.35 -1.87 -9.90
C THR A 73 12.12 -2.73 -10.22
N VAL A 74 11.91 -3.81 -9.46
CA VAL A 74 10.78 -4.71 -9.69
C VAL A 74 9.46 -4.10 -9.18
N LEU A 75 9.47 -3.44 -8.02
CA LEU A 75 8.27 -2.86 -7.42
C LEU A 75 7.61 -1.79 -8.31
N THR A 76 8.42 -0.96 -8.98
CA THR A 76 7.91 0.13 -9.83
C THR A 76 7.48 -0.32 -11.21
N THR A 77 8.08 -1.39 -11.71
CA THR A 77 7.75 -1.94 -13.03
C THR A 77 6.73 -3.07 -12.97
N GLU A 78 6.72 -3.84 -11.88
CA GLU A 78 5.98 -5.11 -11.71
C GLU A 78 6.16 -6.06 -12.92
N ASN A 79 7.33 -5.99 -13.57
CA ASN A 79 7.67 -6.79 -14.73
C ASN A 79 8.08 -8.20 -14.32
N ARG A 80 7.40 -9.22 -14.86
CA ARG A 80 7.60 -10.61 -14.50
C ARG A 80 8.99 -11.12 -14.84
N ASP A 81 9.52 -10.78 -16.01
CA ASP A 81 10.84 -11.25 -16.45
C ASP A 81 11.96 -10.64 -15.59
N GLN A 82 11.82 -9.36 -15.20
CA GLN A 82 12.75 -8.72 -14.26
C GLN A 82 12.69 -9.37 -12.89
N PHE A 83 11.49 -9.67 -12.39
CA PHE A 83 11.30 -10.36 -11.12
C PHE A 83 12.01 -11.72 -11.13
N GLU A 84 11.76 -12.56 -12.12
CA GLU A 84 12.36 -13.89 -12.24
C GLU A 84 13.89 -13.83 -12.36
N LYS A 85 14.40 -12.89 -13.14
CA LYS A 85 15.85 -12.69 -13.31
C LYS A 85 16.53 -12.24 -12.00
N LEU A 86 15.93 -11.27 -11.30
CA LEU A 86 16.56 -10.66 -10.14
C LEU A 86 16.37 -11.50 -8.85
N GLN A 87 15.35 -12.38 -8.82
CA GLN A 87 15.09 -13.28 -7.69
C GLN A 87 16.30 -14.17 -7.35
N ALA A 88 17.11 -14.58 -8.33
CA ALA A 88 18.32 -15.36 -8.10
C ALA A 88 19.33 -14.63 -7.17
N ASN A 89 19.33 -13.30 -7.15
CA ASN A 89 20.23 -12.51 -6.31
C ASN A 89 19.91 -12.64 -4.81
N LYS A 90 18.67 -13.00 -4.46
CA LYS A 90 18.25 -13.11 -3.05
C LYS A 90 19.08 -14.13 -2.26
N ALA A 91 19.17 -15.36 -2.77
CA ALA A 91 19.93 -16.42 -2.08
C ALA A 91 21.39 -16.01 -1.91
N ILE A 92 22.03 -15.55 -3.00
CA ILE A 92 23.43 -15.09 -2.99
C ILE A 92 23.67 -14.00 -1.95
N ARG A 93 22.72 -13.06 -1.78
CA ARG A 93 22.85 -11.98 -0.79
C ARG A 93 22.66 -12.47 0.63
N ILE A 94 21.70 -13.36 0.85
CA ILE A 94 21.50 -13.96 2.18
C ILE A 94 22.73 -14.74 2.60
N ASP A 95 23.27 -15.61 1.72
CA ASP A 95 24.47 -16.41 2.01
C ASP A 95 25.64 -15.49 2.41
N LYS A 96 25.89 -14.40 1.66
CA LYS A 96 26.94 -13.42 2.00
C LYS A 96 26.68 -12.69 3.33
N LEU A 97 25.43 -12.33 3.63
CA LEU A 97 25.10 -11.67 4.89
C LEU A 97 25.21 -12.63 6.08
N GLU A 98 24.96 -13.92 5.89
CA GLU A 98 25.09 -14.94 6.94
C GLU A 98 26.58 -15.22 7.32
N GLU A 99 27.54 -14.84 6.47
CA GLU A 99 28.98 -14.90 6.75
C GLU A 99 29.50 -13.74 7.60
N GLU A 100 28.66 -12.68 7.83
CA GLU A 100 29.07 -11.44 8.46
C GLU A 100 28.95 -11.46 10.00
N ASP A 101 29.39 -10.37 10.67
CA ASP A 101 29.40 -10.26 12.13
C ASP A 101 28.00 -10.28 12.74
N GLN A 102 27.65 -11.37 13.40
CA GLN A 102 26.39 -11.59 14.09
C GLN A 102 26.18 -10.67 15.32
N ASN A 103 27.20 -9.95 15.77
CA ASN A 103 27.08 -8.99 16.87
C ASN A 103 26.71 -7.59 16.39
N SER A 104 26.64 -7.36 15.08
CA SER A 104 26.13 -6.14 14.51
C SER A 104 24.58 -6.09 14.54
N PRO A 105 23.97 -4.96 14.90
CA PRO A 105 22.52 -4.78 14.79
C PRO A 105 22.04 -4.85 13.33
N TYR A 106 22.91 -4.63 12.36
CA TYR A 106 22.61 -4.75 10.94
C TYR A 106 22.55 -6.19 10.43
N TYR A 107 23.14 -7.18 11.13
CA TYR A 107 23.16 -8.57 10.69
C TYR A 107 21.74 -9.13 10.48
N ASN A 108 21.00 -9.31 11.56
CA ASN A 108 19.62 -9.82 11.49
C ASN A 108 18.70 -8.87 10.73
N TYR A 109 18.90 -7.55 10.87
CA TYR A 109 18.13 -6.54 10.17
C TYR A 109 18.24 -6.67 8.65
N SER A 110 19.46 -6.79 8.11
CA SER A 110 19.68 -6.89 6.67
C SER A 110 19.09 -8.16 6.07
N ILE A 111 19.27 -9.31 6.74
CA ILE A 111 18.68 -10.58 6.30
C ILE A 111 17.14 -10.51 6.34
N ALA A 112 16.57 -9.88 7.38
CA ALA A 112 15.13 -9.67 7.49
C ALA A 112 14.59 -8.77 6.39
N GLN A 113 15.26 -7.64 6.11
CA GLN A 113 14.86 -6.72 5.04
C GLN A 113 14.88 -7.39 3.66
N VAL A 114 15.92 -8.18 3.34
CA VAL A 114 15.98 -8.95 2.10
C VAL A 114 14.75 -9.86 1.99
N ASN A 115 14.44 -10.64 3.06
CA ASN A 115 13.28 -11.52 3.04
C ASN A 115 11.94 -10.75 2.90
N LEU A 116 11.74 -9.63 3.62
CA LEU A 116 10.50 -8.85 3.53
C LEU A 116 10.29 -8.21 2.16
N GLN A 117 11.34 -7.67 1.58
CA GLN A 117 11.25 -7.05 0.25
C GLN A 117 10.87 -8.09 -0.81
N TRP A 118 11.49 -9.28 -0.77
CA TRP A 118 11.13 -10.36 -1.68
C TRP A 118 9.73 -10.92 -1.38
N ALA A 119 9.31 -11.02 -0.11
CA ALA A 119 7.96 -11.41 0.25
C ALA A 119 6.91 -10.45 -0.33
N LEU A 120 7.18 -9.14 -0.29
CA LEU A 120 6.31 -8.15 -0.90
C LEU A 120 6.23 -8.33 -2.42
N LEU A 121 7.37 -8.55 -3.09
CA LEU A 121 7.39 -8.83 -4.53
C LEU A 121 6.65 -10.12 -4.87
N HIS A 122 6.88 -11.23 -4.17
CA HIS A 122 6.13 -12.48 -4.35
C HIS A 122 4.61 -12.26 -4.22
N SER A 123 4.20 -11.43 -3.27
CA SER A 123 2.77 -11.09 -3.10
C SER A 123 2.20 -10.33 -4.30
N ARG A 124 3.00 -9.48 -4.97
CA ARG A 124 2.59 -8.79 -6.21
C ARG A 124 2.35 -9.73 -7.39
N PHE A 125 3.02 -10.89 -7.38
CA PHE A 125 2.87 -11.94 -8.39
C PHE A 125 1.99 -13.10 -7.91
N ALA A 126 1.22 -12.92 -6.83
CA ALA A 126 0.32 -13.90 -6.22
C ALA A 126 1.01 -15.20 -5.71
N GLU A 127 2.31 -15.15 -5.43
CA GLU A 127 3.10 -16.25 -4.89
C GLU A 127 3.05 -16.26 -3.34
N TYR A 128 1.83 -16.35 -2.80
CA TYR A 128 1.55 -16.13 -1.36
C TYR A 128 2.22 -17.16 -0.44
N THR A 129 2.45 -18.38 -0.92
CA THR A 129 3.11 -19.43 -0.12
C THR A 129 4.56 -19.02 0.18
N THR A 130 5.31 -18.65 -0.85
CA THR A 130 6.70 -18.18 -0.71
C THR A 130 6.76 -16.94 0.15
N ALA A 131 5.89 -15.94 -0.12
CA ALA A 131 5.79 -14.72 0.68
C ALA A 131 5.56 -15.02 2.17
N GLY A 132 4.71 -15.98 2.49
CA GLY A 132 4.42 -16.36 3.89
C GLY A 132 5.62 -16.95 4.63
N PHE A 133 6.40 -17.82 3.98
CA PHE A 133 7.66 -18.34 4.56
C PHE A 133 8.68 -17.22 4.80
N GLU A 134 8.83 -16.31 3.85
CA GLU A 134 9.76 -15.19 3.95
C GLU A 134 9.38 -14.21 5.04
N ILE A 135 8.10 -13.85 5.16
CA ILE A 135 7.60 -13.01 6.25
C ILE A 135 7.86 -13.68 7.60
N ASN A 136 7.63 -14.99 7.72
CA ASN A 136 7.91 -15.72 8.95
C ASN A 136 9.40 -15.64 9.34
N LYS A 137 10.32 -15.93 8.39
CA LYS A 137 11.77 -15.82 8.62
C LYS A 137 12.14 -14.39 9.07
N ALA A 138 11.68 -13.39 8.33
CA ALA A 138 11.96 -11.99 8.63
C ALA A 138 11.42 -11.55 9.98
N TYR A 139 10.18 -11.90 10.32
CA TYR A 139 9.56 -11.53 11.59
C TYR A 139 10.34 -12.05 12.79
N ARG A 140 10.78 -13.34 12.75
CA ARG A 140 11.61 -13.93 13.81
C ARG A 140 12.95 -13.23 13.96
N LEU A 141 13.62 -12.90 12.85
CA LEU A 141 14.88 -12.16 12.86
C LEU A 141 14.72 -10.75 13.44
N LEU A 142 13.65 -10.04 13.06
CA LEU A 142 13.36 -8.70 13.59
C LEU A 142 13.06 -8.73 15.09
N GLN A 143 12.28 -9.71 15.58
CA GLN A 143 12.01 -9.87 17.00
C GLN A 143 13.31 -10.14 17.78
N SER A 144 14.16 -11.05 17.29
CA SER A 144 15.46 -11.35 17.86
C SER A 144 16.36 -10.10 17.89
N ASN A 145 16.39 -9.36 16.76
CA ASN A 145 17.20 -8.14 16.66
C ASN A 145 16.74 -7.05 17.62
N ASN A 146 15.42 -6.80 17.69
CA ASN A 146 14.85 -5.81 18.59
C ASN A 146 15.12 -6.15 20.08
N LYS A 147 15.10 -7.45 20.43
CA LYS A 147 15.46 -7.91 21.78
C LYS A 147 16.94 -7.70 22.10
N LYS A 148 17.83 -8.00 21.13
CA LYS A 148 19.29 -7.88 21.30
C LYS A 148 19.75 -6.43 21.24
N PHE A 149 19.13 -5.60 20.40
CA PHE A 149 19.50 -4.21 20.11
C PHE A 149 18.28 -3.27 20.18
N PRO A 150 17.69 -3.03 21.38
CA PRO A 150 16.45 -2.27 21.51
C PRO A 150 16.54 -0.79 21.08
N ASN A 151 17.77 -0.25 21.04
CA ASN A 151 18.04 1.14 20.61
C ASN A 151 18.35 1.25 19.10
N PHE A 152 18.35 0.14 18.37
CA PHE A 152 18.53 0.15 16.92
C PHE A 152 17.18 0.39 16.24
N LEU A 153 16.84 1.66 16.07
CA LEU A 153 15.51 2.11 15.58
C LEU A 153 15.12 1.56 14.20
N PRO A 154 16.02 1.34 13.22
CA PRO A 154 15.65 0.80 11.92
C PRO A 154 14.89 -0.53 11.99
N THR A 155 15.13 -1.38 12.99
CA THR A 155 14.38 -2.64 13.19
C THR A 155 12.88 -2.40 13.48
N GLN A 156 12.54 -1.28 14.11
CA GLN A 156 11.17 -1.01 14.54
C GLN A 156 10.23 -0.70 13.37
N ILE A 157 10.77 -0.17 12.24
CA ILE A 157 9.96 0.11 11.04
C ILE A 157 9.36 -1.19 10.49
N PRO A 158 10.15 -2.16 9.98
CA PRO A 158 9.60 -3.39 9.42
C PRO A 158 8.85 -4.23 10.48
N LEU A 159 9.26 -4.22 11.73
CA LEU A 159 8.57 -4.93 12.81
C LEU A 159 7.16 -4.36 13.05
N GLY A 160 7.02 -3.03 13.09
CA GLY A 160 5.74 -2.35 13.20
C GLY A 160 4.82 -2.65 12.00
N VAL A 161 5.38 -2.54 10.78
CA VAL A 161 4.65 -2.85 9.53
C VAL A 161 4.13 -4.30 9.52
N VAL A 162 4.99 -5.27 9.87
CA VAL A 162 4.58 -6.68 9.91
C VAL A 162 3.50 -6.91 10.96
N ASN A 163 3.59 -6.30 12.15
CA ASN A 163 2.53 -6.38 13.17
C ASN A 163 1.19 -5.87 12.64
N VAL A 164 1.18 -4.70 11.99
CA VAL A 164 -0.04 -4.14 11.39
C VAL A 164 -0.63 -5.08 10.33
N LEU A 165 0.19 -5.52 9.38
CA LEU A 165 -0.26 -6.37 8.28
C LEU A 165 -0.82 -7.70 8.80
N LEU A 166 -0.13 -8.35 9.73
CA LEU A 166 -0.58 -9.62 10.32
C LEU A 166 -1.91 -9.47 11.06
N GLY A 167 -2.10 -8.37 11.78
CA GLY A 167 -3.33 -8.10 12.52
C GLY A 167 -4.52 -7.75 11.61
N SER A 168 -4.27 -7.13 10.46
CA SER A 168 -5.30 -6.60 9.56
C SER A 168 -5.63 -7.49 8.38
N LEU A 169 -4.82 -8.53 8.06
CA LEU A 169 -5.07 -9.42 6.93
C LEU A 169 -6.47 -10.01 6.98
N PRO A 170 -7.31 -9.83 5.94
CA PRO A 170 -8.55 -10.57 5.81
C PRO A 170 -8.27 -12.06 5.63
N GLY A 171 -9.31 -12.90 5.69
CA GLY A 171 -9.18 -14.33 5.40
C GLY A 171 -8.59 -14.55 4.01
N SER A 172 -7.30 -14.78 3.94
CA SER A 172 -6.51 -14.92 2.71
C SER A 172 -5.58 -16.13 2.82
N PRO A 173 -5.09 -16.70 1.69
CA PRO A 173 -4.10 -17.76 1.73
C PRO A 173 -2.87 -17.38 2.57
N LEU A 174 -2.39 -16.15 2.44
CA LEU A 174 -1.26 -15.64 3.21
C LEU A 174 -1.53 -15.65 4.72
N LYS A 175 -2.72 -15.20 5.16
CA LYS A 175 -3.12 -15.26 6.59
C LYS A 175 -3.11 -16.69 7.12
N SER A 176 -3.62 -17.64 6.36
CA SER A 176 -3.66 -19.04 6.76
C SER A 176 -2.26 -19.62 6.94
N ILE A 177 -1.33 -19.29 6.05
CA ILE A 177 0.07 -19.71 6.11
C ILE A 177 0.74 -19.11 7.36
N LEU A 178 0.56 -17.82 7.61
CA LEU A 178 1.17 -17.16 8.76
C LEU A 178 0.59 -17.65 10.09
N ALA A 179 -0.72 -17.94 10.14
CA ALA A 179 -1.35 -18.56 11.29
C ALA A 179 -0.82 -19.97 11.60
N PHE A 180 -0.50 -20.75 10.55
CA PHE A 180 0.15 -22.05 10.70
C PHE A 180 1.51 -21.95 11.41
N PHE A 181 2.28 -20.89 11.16
CA PHE A 181 3.52 -20.61 11.88
C PHE A 181 3.33 -20.05 13.30
N GLY A 182 2.10 -19.90 13.76
CA GLY A 182 1.79 -19.30 15.07
C GLY A 182 2.06 -17.82 15.15
N ILE A 183 2.25 -17.14 14.02
CA ILE A 183 2.51 -15.70 14.00
C ILE A 183 1.20 -14.97 14.16
N LYS A 184 1.13 -14.17 15.22
CA LYS A 184 0.00 -13.27 15.52
C LYS A 184 0.54 -11.85 15.53
N GLY A 185 0.02 -11.00 14.65
CA GLY A 185 0.25 -9.56 14.70
C GLY A 185 -0.85 -8.88 15.50
N ASP A 186 -0.53 -7.70 15.98
CA ASP A 186 -1.51 -6.79 16.56
C ASP A 186 -1.43 -5.44 15.86
N THR A 187 -2.51 -5.09 15.15
CA THR A 187 -2.58 -3.88 14.33
C THR A 187 -2.34 -2.64 15.18
N GLN A 188 -2.96 -2.56 16.37
CA GLN A 188 -2.84 -1.37 17.21
C GLN A 188 -1.43 -1.21 17.78
N THR A 189 -0.82 -2.31 18.24
CA THR A 189 0.60 -2.29 18.70
C THR A 189 1.53 -1.81 17.59
N GLY A 190 1.34 -2.30 16.35
CA GLY A 190 2.17 -1.88 15.21
C GLY A 190 1.99 -0.40 14.87
N ILE A 191 0.76 0.12 14.88
CA ILE A 191 0.47 1.54 14.61
C ILE A 191 1.13 2.43 15.65
N VAL A 192 0.91 2.16 16.94
CA VAL A 192 1.49 2.94 18.05
C VAL A 192 3.03 2.95 17.97
N MET A 193 3.63 1.80 17.62
CA MET A 193 5.09 1.72 17.42
C MET A 193 5.55 2.66 16.31
N LEU A 194 4.91 2.65 15.15
CA LEU A 194 5.30 3.46 13.99
C LEU A 194 5.03 4.96 14.21
N GLU A 195 3.92 5.32 14.83
CA GLU A 195 3.59 6.71 15.17
C GLU A 195 4.61 7.29 16.15
N LYS A 196 4.91 6.58 17.24
CA LYS A 196 5.95 6.99 18.19
C LYS A 196 7.32 7.13 17.52
N LEU A 197 7.64 6.21 16.61
CA LEU A 197 8.90 6.25 15.86
C LEU A 197 8.98 7.49 14.96
N SER A 198 7.88 7.94 14.35
CA SER A 198 7.87 9.13 13.50
C SER A 198 8.28 10.42 14.22
N GLU A 199 8.07 10.49 15.54
CA GLU A 199 8.44 11.64 16.36
C GLU A 199 9.94 11.64 16.74
N THR A 200 10.54 10.45 16.87
CA THR A 200 11.88 10.29 17.42
C THR A 200 12.95 10.05 16.36
N LEU A 201 12.60 9.38 15.25
CA LEU A 201 13.56 8.92 14.25
C LEU A 201 14.35 10.06 13.61
N LYS A 202 13.71 11.18 13.29
CA LYS A 202 14.35 12.36 12.67
C LYS A 202 15.48 12.96 13.53
N LYS A 203 15.38 12.82 14.85
CA LYS A 203 16.35 13.37 15.81
C LYS A 203 17.44 12.35 16.19
N SER A 204 17.40 11.17 15.60
CA SER A 204 18.32 10.08 15.88
C SER A 204 19.42 9.98 14.81
N GLY A 205 20.44 9.17 15.06
CA GLY A 205 21.44 8.80 14.06
C GLY A 205 20.89 7.98 12.89
N TYR A 206 19.57 7.65 12.90
CA TYR A 206 18.88 6.85 11.89
C TYR A 206 17.87 7.68 11.07
N ALA A 207 18.01 9.00 11.06
CA ALA A 207 17.12 9.91 10.32
C ALA A 207 17.02 9.57 8.82
N PHE A 208 18.02 8.91 8.25
CA PHE A 208 18.00 8.45 6.86
C PHE A 208 16.84 7.49 6.54
N SER A 209 16.31 6.76 7.54
CA SER A 209 15.20 5.81 7.36
C SER A 209 13.81 6.49 7.44
N TYR A 210 13.73 7.81 7.60
CA TYR A 210 12.47 8.52 7.81
C TYR A 210 11.52 8.40 6.61
N ASP A 211 12.04 8.49 5.40
CA ASP A 211 11.22 8.40 4.17
C ASP A 211 10.54 7.03 4.05
N GLU A 212 11.25 5.95 4.42
CA GLU A 212 10.68 4.59 4.46
C GLU A 212 9.55 4.50 5.50
N LEU A 213 9.77 5.05 6.70
CA LEU A 213 8.74 5.08 7.75
C LEU A 213 7.49 5.82 7.27
N VAL A 214 7.65 7.00 6.66
CA VAL A 214 6.51 7.79 6.16
C VAL A 214 5.74 7.04 5.09
N PHE A 215 6.43 6.37 4.17
CA PHE A 215 5.80 5.54 3.16
C PHE A 215 4.88 4.48 3.77
N TYR A 216 5.38 3.70 4.73
CA TYR A 216 4.57 2.67 5.37
C TYR A 216 3.47 3.25 6.26
N LEU A 217 3.75 4.28 7.04
CA LEU A 217 2.78 4.86 7.96
C LEU A 217 1.60 5.48 7.21
N THR A 218 1.86 6.22 6.12
CA THR A 218 0.80 6.80 5.29
C THR A 218 -0.05 5.74 4.61
N TYR A 219 0.57 4.67 4.09
CA TYR A 219 -0.16 3.53 3.54
C TYR A 219 -1.06 2.86 4.60
N ILE A 220 -0.52 2.60 5.79
CA ILE A 220 -1.26 1.98 6.89
C ILE A 220 -2.46 2.84 7.30
N GLN A 221 -2.26 4.14 7.51
CA GLN A 221 -3.33 5.06 7.88
C GLN A 221 -4.42 5.14 6.81
N THR A 222 -4.05 5.10 5.53
CA THR A 222 -4.97 5.24 4.41
C THR A 222 -5.74 3.95 4.10
N ASP A 223 -5.05 2.81 3.97
CA ASP A 223 -5.65 1.58 3.42
C ASP A 223 -5.97 0.51 4.47
N VAL A 224 -5.29 0.54 5.62
CA VAL A 224 -5.50 -0.46 6.68
C VAL A 224 -6.45 0.08 7.73
N VAL A 225 -6.16 1.28 8.25
CA VAL A 225 -6.98 1.93 9.30
C VAL A 225 -8.19 2.64 8.69
N ASN A 226 -8.05 3.17 7.47
CA ASN A 226 -9.00 4.09 6.84
C ASN A 226 -9.24 5.32 7.74
N ASP A 227 -8.14 5.90 8.25
CA ASP A 227 -8.21 7.06 9.13
C ASP A 227 -8.78 8.28 8.38
N PRO A 228 -9.87 8.89 8.84
CA PRO A 228 -10.44 10.08 8.20
C PRO A 228 -9.46 11.26 8.17
N LEU A 229 -8.47 11.29 9.06
CA LEU A 229 -7.43 12.32 9.10
C LEU A 229 -6.16 11.94 8.32
N ALA A 230 -6.14 10.81 7.60
CA ALA A 230 -4.96 10.32 6.90
C ALA A 230 -4.36 11.37 5.94
N TYR A 231 -5.20 12.14 5.24
CA TYR A 231 -4.73 13.21 4.35
C TYR A 231 -3.97 14.29 5.11
N ASN A 232 -4.53 14.83 6.18
CA ASN A 232 -3.90 15.88 6.99
C ASN A 232 -2.62 15.36 7.66
N LYS A 233 -2.64 14.15 8.22
CA LYS A 233 -1.45 13.50 8.81
C LYS A 233 -0.34 13.34 7.77
N MET A 234 -0.68 12.89 6.56
CA MET A 234 0.28 12.76 5.46
C MET A 234 0.95 14.09 5.13
N LEU A 235 0.19 15.19 5.01
CA LEU A 235 0.75 16.51 4.71
C LEU A 235 1.83 16.92 5.73
N HIS A 236 1.64 16.62 7.02
CA HIS A 236 2.67 16.88 8.05
C HIS A 236 3.90 15.98 7.89
N LEU A 237 3.70 14.70 7.65
CA LEU A 237 4.80 13.73 7.56
C LEU A 237 5.70 13.96 6.35
N VAL A 238 5.12 14.33 5.19
CA VAL A 238 5.90 14.51 3.95
C VAL A 238 6.66 15.82 3.85
N ASN A 239 6.47 16.76 4.79
CA ASN A 239 7.18 18.04 4.76
C ASN A 239 8.69 17.88 4.84
N ASP A 240 9.17 16.87 5.57
CA ASP A 240 10.59 16.61 5.77
C ASP A 240 11.20 15.68 4.70
N ILE A 241 10.37 15.17 3.77
CA ILE A 241 10.86 14.42 2.61
C ILE A 241 11.34 15.40 1.53
N ASP A 242 12.47 15.07 0.91
CA ASP A 242 13.06 15.85 -0.18
C ASP A 242 12.02 16.14 -1.29
N SER A 243 11.91 17.39 -1.69
CA SER A 243 10.99 17.82 -2.76
C SER A 243 11.30 17.19 -4.12
N SER A 244 12.56 16.76 -4.33
CA SER A 244 12.98 16.04 -5.52
C SER A 244 12.71 14.53 -5.44
N SER A 245 12.02 14.02 -4.42
CA SER A 245 11.71 12.60 -4.29
C SER A 245 10.47 12.22 -5.11
N LEU A 246 10.62 11.26 -6.02
CA LEU A 246 9.48 10.69 -6.74
C LEU A 246 8.59 9.85 -5.82
N LEU A 247 9.17 9.26 -4.74
CA LEU A 247 8.40 8.61 -3.68
C LEU A 247 7.47 9.59 -2.98
N LYS A 248 7.92 10.82 -2.70
CA LYS A 248 7.05 11.87 -2.16
C LYS A 248 5.86 12.15 -3.07
N SER A 249 6.10 12.29 -4.38
CA SER A 249 5.04 12.47 -5.38
C SER A 249 4.05 11.30 -5.38
N TYR A 250 4.53 10.07 -5.25
CA TYR A 250 3.69 8.88 -5.11
C TYR A 250 2.84 8.94 -3.84
N ILE A 251 3.45 9.13 -2.67
CA ILE A 251 2.76 9.15 -1.38
C ILE A 251 1.65 10.20 -1.40
N THR A 252 1.98 11.44 -1.78
CA THR A 252 1.04 12.57 -1.74
C THR A 252 -0.11 12.38 -2.71
N GLY A 253 0.17 11.98 -3.96
CA GLY A 253 -0.85 11.73 -4.96
C GLY A 253 -1.75 10.54 -4.61
N TYR A 254 -1.15 9.46 -4.10
CA TYR A 254 -1.88 8.25 -3.68
C TYR A 254 -2.83 8.54 -2.52
N VAL A 255 -2.34 9.15 -1.44
CA VAL A 255 -3.18 9.45 -0.26
C VAL A 255 -4.28 10.44 -0.63
N ALA A 256 -3.97 11.51 -1.39
CA ALA A 256 -4.97 12.46 -1.85
C ALA A 256 -6.08 11.76 -2.65
N LEU A 257 -5.72 10.87 -3.58
CA LEU A 257 -6.69 10.11 -4.36
C LEU A 257 -7.55 9.20 -3.47
N ARG A 258 -6.92 8.48 -2.55
CA ARG A 258 -7.59 7.49 -1.69
C ARG A 258 -8.53 8.11 -0.65
N THR A 259 -8.31 9.37 -0.30
CA THR A 259 -9.08 10.10 0.72
C THR A 259 -10.08 11.10 0.13
N GLY A 260 -10.39 11.00 -1.19
CA GLY A 260 -11.38 11.86 -1.83
C GLY A 260 -10.89 13.29 -2.10
N HIS A 261 -9.58 13.50 -2.27
CA HIS A 261 -8.99 14.78 -2.63
C HIS A 261 -8.47 14.74 -4.07
N SER A 262 -9.33 14.29 -5.02
CA SER A 262 -8.91 14.10 -6.41
C SER A 262 -8.43 15.39 -7.08
N ASN A 263 -8.94 16.57 -6.67
CA ASN A 263 -8.42 17.83 -7.19
C ASN A 263 -6.94 18.03 -6.84
N ASP A 264 -6.57 17.79 -5.58
CA ASP A 264 -5.18 17.89 -5.13
C ASP A 264 -4.33 16.78 -5.74
N ALA A 265 -4.87 15.55 -5.83
CA ALA A 265 -4.18 14.43 -6.46
C ALA A 265 -3.80 14.73 -7.92
N VAL A 266 -4.68 15.38 -8.69
CA VAL A 266 -4.37 15.80 -10.06
C VAL A 266 -3.21 16.78 -10.07
N GLY A 267 -3.25 17.83 -9.24
CA GLY A 267 -2.17 18.82 -9.15
C GLY A 267 -0.82 18.19 -8.75
N LEU A 268 -0.83 17.36 -7.71
CA LEU A 268 0.37 16.70 -7.19
C LEU A 268 1.00 15.72 -8.20
N LEU A 269 0.17 14.93 -8.90
CA LEU A 269 0.66 13.94 -9.87
C LEU A 269 1.04 14.56 -11.22
N GLN A 270 0.39 15.63 -11.66
CA GLN A 270 0.78 16.36 -12.87
C GLN A 270 2.11 17.09 -12.70
N ASN A 271 2.33 17.69 -11.53
CA ASN A 271 3.54 18.45 -11.21
C ASN A 271 4.64 17.60 -10.56
N ARG A 272 4.51 16.25 -10.61
CA ARG A 272 5.54 15.36 -10.07
C ARG A 272 6.88 15.58 -10.73
N VAL A 273 7.95 15.31 -9.99
CA VAL A 273 9.30 15.32 -10.52
C VAL A 273 9.43 14.33 -11.69
N GLN A 274 10.17 14.70 -12.71
CA GLN A 274 10.39 13.93 -13.93
C GLN A 274 11.84 14.13 -14.38
N GLY A 275 12.39 13.15 -15.12
CA GLY A 275 13.74 13.20 -15.64
C GLY A 275 14.30 11.81 -15.83
N SER A 276 15.40 11.69 -16.56
CA SER A 276 16.09 10.42 -16.82
C SER A 276 16.81 9.86 -15.59
N GLU A 277 16.98 10.67 -14.55
CA GLU A 277 17.53 10.27 -13.25
C GLU A 277 16.59 9.40 -12.44
N TYR A 278 15.26 9.51 -12.68
CA TYR A 278 14.28 8.75 -11.95
C TYR A 278 13.97 7.40 -12.59
N GLN A 279 13.67 6.43 -11.76
CA GLN A 279 13.11 5.16 -12.21
C GLN A 279 11.75 5.39 -12.89
N PRO A 280 11.51 4.85 -14.09
CA PRO A 280 10.19 4.90 -14.72
C PRO A 280 9.11 4.30 -13.80
N TYR A 281 8.05 5.07 -13.55
CA TYR A 281 6.98 4.64 -12.64
C TYR A 281 5.62 4.92 -13.28
N ALA A 282 5.26 4.09 -14.26
CA ALA A 282 4.03 4.23 -15.06
C ALA A 282 2.75 4.20 -14.20
N TYR A 283 2.77 3.56 -13.03
CA TYR A 283 1.65 3.53 -12.09
C TYR A 283 1.19 4.94 -11.66
N LEU A 284 2.07 5.94 -11.67
CA LEU A 284 1.68 7.33 -11.39
C LEU A 284 0.76 7.93 -12.48
N ASP A 285 0.91 7.51 -13.72
CA ASP A 285 -0.01 7.91 -14.80
C ASP A 285 -1.39 7.25 -14.62
N TYR A 286 -1.43 5.99 -14.16
CA TYR A 286 -2.68 5.31 -13.80
C TYR A 286 -3.39 6.00 -12.62
N LEU A 287 -2.68 6.39 -11.55
CA LEU A 287 -3.27 7.14 -10.44
C LEU A 287 -3.81 8.51 -10.89
N LEU A 288 -3.07 9.20 -11.75
CA LEU A 288 -3.50 10.48 -12.33
C LEU A 288 -4.75 10.31 -13.19
N ALA A 289 -4.80 9.24 -13.99
CA ALA A 289 -5.98 8.92 -14.80
C ALA A 289 -7.23 8.73 -13.93
N ILE A 290 -7.13 7.97 -12.82
CA ILE A 290 -8.25 7.79 -11.88
C ILE A 290 -8.66 9.12 -11.25
N ALA A 291 -7.70 9.94 -10.79
CA ALA A 291 -8.00 11.23 -10.18
C ALA A 291 -8.74 12.17 -11.15
N LYS A 292 -8.31 12.20 -12.41
CA LYS A 292 -8.96 12.97 -13.48
C LYS A 292 -10.34 12.43 -13.82
N MET A 293 -10.51 11.12 -13.90
CA MET A 293 -11.82 10.51 -14.14
C MET A 293 -12.80 10.80 -12.99
N ASN A 294 -12.35 10.73 -11.73
CA ASN A 294 -13.16 11.13 -10.58
C ASN A 294 -13.59 12.60 -10.64
N ARG A 295 -12.74 13.48 -11.17
CA ARG A 295 -13.04 14.90 -11.41
C ARG A 295 -13.90 15.15 -12.64
N GLN A 296 -14.10 14.14 -13.50
CA GLN A 296 -14.78 14.18 -14.80
C GLN A 296 -14.02 15.02 -15.83
N ASP A 297 -12.69 14.93 -15.86
CA ASP A 297 -11.86 15.57 -16.88
C ASP A 297 -11.91 14.78 -18.19
N ASP A 298 -12.05 15.48 -19.31
CA ASP A 298 -12.17 14.87 -20.65
C ASP A 298 -10.89 14.16 -21.11
N ASP A 299 -9.73 14.52 -20.54
CA ASP A 299 -8.41 13.97 -20.91
C ASP A 299 -7.95 12.78 -20.04
N ALA A 300 -8.80 12.26 -19.14
CA ALA A 300 -8.48 11.12 -18.28
C ALA A 300 -8.00 9.89 -19.09
N ASN A 301 -8.63 9.65 -20.25
CA ASN A 301 -8.30 8.56 -21.16
C ASN A 301 -6.85 8.60 -21.67
N ASN A 302 -6.29 9.79 -21.85
CA ASN A 302 -4.91 9.94 -22.33
C ASN A 302 -3.91 9.31 -21.35
N TYR A 303 -4.17 9.42 -20.04
CA TYR A 303 -3.30 8.89 -19.00
C TYR A 303 -3.46 7.39 -18.82
N PHE A 304 -4.69 6.83 -18.95
CA PHE A 304 -4.87 5.37 -19.00
C PHE A 304 -4.16 4.77 -20.22
N ASN A 305 -4.32 5.37 -21.39
CA ASN A 305 -3.63 4.93 -22.61
C ASN A 305 -2.11 5.06 -22.47
N LYS A 306 -1.60 6.14 -21.87
CA LYS A 306 -0.18 6.29 -21.58
C LYS A 306 0.32 5.19 -20.66
N PHE A 307 -0.41 4.91 -19.55
CA PHE A 307 -0.10 3.81 -18.65
C PHE A 307 -0.02 2.49 -19.42
N LEU A 308 -1.06 2.10 -20.13
CA LEU A 308 -1.12 0.84 -20.87
C LEU A 308 -0.02 0.71 -21.94
N LYS A 309 0.44 1.84 -22.53
CA LYS A 309 1.51 1.87 -23.53
C LYS A 309 2.89 1.69 -22.90
N THR A 310 3.14 2.27 -21.72
CA THR A 310 4.48 2.35 -21.12
C THR A 310 4.72 1.32 -20.02
N TYR A 311 3.65 0.78 -19.44
CA TYR A 311 3.73 -0.19 -18.36
C TYR A 311 4.02 -1.59 -18.88
N THR A 312 5.05 -2.21 -18.35
CA THR A 312 5.48 -3.57 -18.72
C THR A 312 5.13 -4.62 -17.67
N GLY A 313 4.41 -4.22 -16.63
CA GLY A 313 4.05 -5.06 -15.51
C GLY A 313 2.78 -5.87 -15.73
N VAL A 314 2.38 -6.57 -14.68
CA VAL A 314 1.28 -7.56 -14.73
C VAL A 314 -0.01 -7.09 -14.05
N ASN A 315 0.03 -6.03 -13.22
CA ASN A 315 -1.10 -5.59 -12.42
C ASN A 315 -1.80 -4.36 -13.02
N PHE A 316 -3.07 -4.14 -12.66
CA PHE A 316 -3.89 -2.98 -13.04
C PHE A 316 -4.24 -2.85 -14.54
N ILE A 317 -3.93 -3.86 -15.35
CA ILE A 317 -4.18 -3.81 -16.80
C ILE A 317 -5.68 -3.96 -17.10
N LYS A 318 -6.34 -4.93 -16.48
CA LYS A 318 -7.80 -5.11 -16.62
C LYS A 318 -8.56 -3.93 -16.05
N ASP A 319 -8.14 -3.43 -14.90
CA ASP A 319 -8.76 -2.27 -14.26
C ASP A 319 -8.61 -0.99 -15.11
N ALA A 320 -7.46 -0.78 -15.75
CA ALA A 320 -7.27 0.34 -16.67
C ALA A 320 -8.20 0.25 -17.91
N TYR A 321 -8.35 -0.94 -18.50
CA TYR A 321 -9.30 -1.15 -19.60
C TYR A 321 -10.76 -0.97 -19.15
N LEU A 322 -11.11 -1.37 -17.91
CA LEU A 322 -12.43 -1.12 -17.36
C LEU A 322 -12.73 0.39 -17.23
N HIS A 323 -11.75 1.16 -16.76
CA HIS A 323 -11.92 2.62 -16.66
C HIS A 323 -12.07 3.27 -18.04
N LEU A 324 -11.37 2.79 -19.07
CA LEU A 324 -11.60 3.22 -20.45
C LEU A 324 -13.01 2.85 -20.95
N ALA A 325 -13.53 1.66 -20.58
CA ALA A 325 -14.91 1.28 -20.86
C ALA A 325 -15.88 2.22 -20.13
N TRP A 326 -15.68 2.54 -18.85
CA TRP A 326 -16.51 3.48 -18.10
C TRP A 326 -16.57 4.87 -18.75
N GLN A 327 -15.45 5.37 -19.26
CA GLN A 327 -15.47 6.64 -19.98
C GLN A 327 -16.37 6.59 -21.20
N CYS A 328 -16.27 5.52 -22.01
CA CYS A 328 -17.14 5.33 -23.16
C CYS A 328 -18.64 5.22 -22.75
N LEU A 329 -18.92 4.56 -21.62
CA LEU A 329 -20.26 4.46 -21.08
C LEU A 329 -20.82 5.83 -20.67
N LEU A 330 -20.01 6.66 -20.01
CA LEU A 330 -20.38 8.03 -19.62
C LEU A 330 -20.58 8.97 -20.82
N GLU A 331 -19.89 8.71 -21.93
CA GLU A 331 -20.03 9.42 -23.21
C GLU A 331 -21.20 8.88 -24.07
N GLY A 332 -21.82 7.74 -23.70
CA GLY A 332 -22.88 7.09 -24.47
C GLY A 332 -22.36 6.26 -25.67
N ASP A 333 -21.06 6.03 -25.78
CA ASP A 333 -20.47 5.23 -26.86
C ASP A 333 -20.47 3.73 -26.51
N THR A 334 -21.62 3.10 -26.71
CA THR A 334 -21.83 1.68 -26.43
C THR A 334 -20.90 0.77 -27.24
N LYS A 335 -20.54 1.16 -28.47
CA LYS A 335 -19.67 0.34 -29.32
C LYS A 335 -18.25 0.27 -28.74
N ARG A 336 -17.66 1.42 -28.39
CA ARG A 336 -16.33 1.44 -27.77
C ARG A 336 -16.35 0.85 -26.37
N TYR A 337 -17.45 1.01 -25.61
CA TYR A 337 -17.62 0.36 -24.32
C TYR A 337 -17.38 -1.14 -24.41
N TYR A 338 -18.12 -1.85 -25.27
CA TYR A 338 -17.97 -3.30 -25.39
C TYR A 338 -16.60 -3.72 -25.96
N ALA A 339 -16.00 -2.93 -26.84
CA ALA A 339 -14.63 -3.20 -27.29
C ALA A 339 -13.62 -3.17 -26.13
N PHE A 340 -13.75 -2.22 -25.19
CA PHE A 340 -12.89 -2.20 -24.00
C PHE A 340 -13.24 -3.32 -23.00
N VAL A 341 -14.51 -3.67 -22.82
CA VAL A 341 -14.94 -4.83 -22.02
C VAL A 341 -14.30 -6.13 -22.52
N ASP A 342 -14.21 -6.32 -23.84
CA ASP A 342 -13.50 -7.47 -24.41
C ASP A 342 -11.99 -7.46 -24.10
N LEU A 343 -11.37 -6.29 -24.04
CA LEU A 343 -9.97 -6.15 -23.60
C LEU A 343 -9.82 -6.47 -22.11
N VAL A 344 -10.77 -6.08 -21.25
CA VAL A 344 -10.78 -6.50 -19.83
C VAL A 344 -10.80 -8.02 -19.71
N LYS A 345 -11.63 -8.71 -20.52
CA LYS A 345 -11.74 -10.16 -20.49
C LYS A 345 -10.47 -10.87 -20.97
N THR A 346 -9.79 -10.32 -21.98
CA THR A 346 -8.73 -11.00 -22.72
C THR A 346 -7.31 -10.56 -22.35
N LYS A 347 -7.09 -9.35 -21.80
CA LYS A 347 -5.75 -8.80 -21.49
C LYS A 347 -5.46 -8.81 -19.99
N GLY A 348 -4.19 -8.84 -19.62
CA GLY A 348 -3.72 -8.76 -18.23
C GLY A 348 -3.99 -10.03 -17.41
N TYR A 349 -3.66 -9.94 -16.13
CA TYR A 349 -3.65 -11.05 -15.17
C TYR A 349 -4.64 -10.82 -14.03
N LEU A 350 -4.79 -11.80 -13.12
CA LEU A 350 -5.67 -11.75 -11.95
C LEU A 350 -4.85 -11.82 -10.65
N TYR A 351 -3.71 -11.13 -10.59
CA TYR A 351 -2.84 -11.19 -9.42
C TYR A 351 -3.32 -10.27 -8.30
N ASN A 352 -3.96 -9.15 -8.62
CA ASN A 352 -4.50 -8.21 -7.65
C ASN A 352 -6.03 -8.16 -7.67
N ASP A 353 -6.63 -7.61 -6.61
CA ASP A 353 -8.08 -7.57 -6.46
C ASP A 353 -8.76 -6.57 -7.40
N LYS A 354 -8.06 -5.52 -7.86
CA LYS A 354 -8.61 -4.56 -8.82
C LYS A 354 -8.87 -5.22 -10.19
N ASP A 355 -7.89 -6.00 -10.68
CA ASP A 355 -8.06 -6.74 -11.93
C ASP A 355 -9.11 -7.84 -11.83
N LYS A 356 -9.25 -8.51 -10.66
CA LYS A 356 -10.35 -9.48 -10.42
C LYS A 356 -11.70 -8.79 -10.45
N GLN A 357 -11.84 -7.66 -9.75
CA GLN A 357 -13.07 -6.85 -9.74
C GLN A 357 -13.41 -6.34 -11.14
N ALA A 358 -12.41 -5.92 -11.90
CA ALA A 358 -12.61 -5.47 -13.28
C ALA A 358 -13.17 -6.60 -14.17
N LEU A 359 -12.64 -7.81 -14.02
CA LEU A 359 -13.15 -8.97 -14.77
C LEU A 359 -14.58 -9.34 -14.32
N ASP A 360 -14.86 -9.32 -13.01
CA ASP A 360 -16.20 -9.59 -12.48
C ASP A 360 -17.22 -8.58 -13.04
N GLU A 361 -16.87 -7.28 -13.04
CA GLU A 361 -17.73 -6.23 -13.59
C GLU A 361 -17.89 -6.34 -15.11
N ALA A 362 -16.84 -6.73 -15.84
CA ALA A 362 -16.90 -6.96 -17.28
C ALA A 362 -17.78 -8.17 -17.69
N ASN A 363 -18.06 -9.08 -16.76
CA ASN A 363 -18.94 -10.24 -16.95
C ASN A 363 -20.37 -9.99 -16.49
N ASP A 364 -20.63 -8.84 -15.85
CA ASP A 364 -21.98 -8.43 -15.43
C ASP A 364 -22.62 -7.49 -16.47
N ASN A 365 -23.87 -7.10 -16.24
CA ASN A 365 -24.50 -6.05 -17.01
C ASN A 365 -23.75 -4.72 -16.87
N PRO A 366 -23.74 -3.86 -17.92
CA PRO A 366 -23.16 -2.52 -17.81
C PRO A 366 -23.70 -1.77 -16.59
N ALA A 367 -22.88 -0.95 -15.97
CA ALA A 367 -23.32 -0.04 -14.91
C ALA A 367 -24.30 1.01 -15.47
N ASP A 368 -25.24 1.50 -14.65
CA ASP A 368 -25.98 2.71 -15.03
C ASP A 368 -25.05 3.93 -15.03
N ALA A 369 -25.06 4.72 -16.10
CA ALA A 369 -24.15 5.84 -16.28
C ALA A 369 -24.31 6.93 -15.20
N ASN A 370 -25.52 7.14 -14.65
CA ASN A 370 -25.74 8.12 -13.58
C ASN A 370 -25.19 7.61 -12.25
N LEU A 371 -25.38 6.32 -11.95
CA LEU A 371 -24.81 5.67 -10.75
C LEU A 371 -23.29 5.65 -10.81
N LEU A 372 -22.71 5.33 -11.97
CA LEU A 372 -21.29 5.37 -12.19
C LEU A 372 -20.72 6.79 -12.01
N ARG A 373 -21.37 7.80 -12.61
CA ARG A 373 -20.97 9.20 -12.45
C ARG A 373 -21.01 9.65 -10.99
N ALA A 374 -22.10 9.32 -10.29
CA ALA A 374 -22.22 9.62 -8.86
C ALA A 374 -21.16 8.92 -8.01
N ARG A 375 -20.80 7.66 -8.35
CA ARG A 375 -19.70 6.93 -7.73
C ARG A 375 -18.37 7.66 -7.88
N LEU A 376 -17.98 7.96 -9.12
CA LEU A 376 -16.69 8.58 -9.42
C LEU A 376 -16.57 9.96 -8.77
N LEU A 377 -17.61 10.80 -8.86
CA LEU A 377 -17.64 12.10 -8.22
C LEU A 377 -17.55 11.99 -6.68
N CYS A 378 -18.26 11.04 -6.07
CA CYS A 378 -18.20 10.81 -4.63
C CYS A 378 -16.78 10.34 -4.20
N ASP A 379 -16.21 9.39 -4.92
CA ASP A 379 -14.86 8.87 -4.64
C ASP A 379 -13.78 9.97 -4.85
N GLY A 380 -14.08 10.98 -5.69
CA GLY A 380 -13.22 12.14 -5.91
C GLY A 380 -13.38 13.29 -4.91
N GLY A 381 -14.39 13.25 -4.02
CA GLY A 381 -14.69 14.33 -3.07
C GLY A 381 -15.65 15.41 -3.60
N PHE A 382 -16.26 15.20 -4.77
CA PHE A 382 -17.17 16.17 -5.41
C PHE A 382 -18.64 15.89 -5.04
N TYR A 383 -18.95 15.87 -3.75
CA TYR A 383 -20.22 15.38 -3.19
C TYR A 383 -21.45 16.12 -3.72
N THR A 384 -21.40 17.46 -3.84
CA THR A 384 -22.51 18.23 -4.41
C THR A 384 -22.80 17.84 -5.86
N LYS A 385 -21.76 17.64 -6.67
CA LYS A 385 -21.91 17.17 -8.05
C LYS A 385 -22.43 15.73 -8.10
N ALA A 386 -22.01 14.88 -7.15
CA ALA A 386 -22.48 13.50 -7.04
C ALA A 386 -23.98 13.43 -6.72
N ILE A 387 -24.48 14.28 -5.81
CA ILE A 387 -25.93 14.41 -5.55
C ILE A 387 -26.65 14.90 -6.82
N ALA A 388 -26.12 15.93 -7.49
CA ALA A 388 -26.73 16.47 -8.69
C ALA A 388 -26.87 15.42 -9.81
N ALA A 389 -25.93 14.49 -9.94
CA ALA A 389 -26.00 13.39 -10.90
C ALA A 389 -27.19 12.43 -10.65
N LEU A 390 -27.73 12.40 -9.44
CA LEU A 390 -28.88 11.56 -9.05
C LEU A 390 -30.15 12.34 -8.73
N SER A 391 -30.12 13.69 -8.76
CA SER A 391 -31.23 14.54 -8.28
C SER A 391 -32.54 14.33 -9.03
N ASN A 392 -32.48 13.99 -10.32
CA ASN A 392 -33.63 13.76 -11.18
C ASN A 392 -33.97 12.26 -11.31
N LYS A 393 -33.47 11.41 -10.42
CA LYS A 393 -33.68 9.97 -10.42
C LYS A 393 -34.39 9.52 -9.17
N THR A 394 -35.19 8.50 -9.32
CA THR A 394 -35.81 7.73 -8.25
C THR A 394 -35.43 6.26 -8.39
N VAL A 395 -35.67 5.45 -7.38
CA VAL A 395 -35.42 4.00 -7.45
C VAL A 395 -36.17 3.31 -8.60
N ASN A 396 -37.31 3.88 -9.03
CA ASN A 396 -38.13 3.32 -10.09
C ASN A 396 -37.56 3.57 -11.49
N ASP A 397 -36.64 4.48 -11.65
CA ASP A 397 -35.97 4.76 -12.93
C ASP A 397 -34.92 3.70 -13.30
N PHE A 398 -34.60 2.78 -12.39
CA PHE A 398 -33.65 1.70 -12.62
C PHE A 398 -34.38 0.38 -12.87
N SER A 399 -34.04 -0.30 -13.96
CA SER A 399 -34.66 -1.57 -14.32
C SER A 399 -34.04 -2.77 -13.58
N LEU A 400 -32.72 -2.77 -13.40
CA LEU A 400 -31.98 -3.87 -12.77
C LEU A 400 -32.12 -3.84 -11.25
N PRO A 401 -32.42 -4.97 -10.59
CA PRO A 401 -32.43 -5.04 -9.12
C PRO A 401 -31.11 -4.56 -8.48
N ARG A 402 -29.96 -4.83 -9.11
CA ARG A 402 -28.67 -4.33 -8.69
C ARG A 402 -28.64 -2.81 -8.59
N ASP A 403 -29.08 -2.12 -9.64
CA ASP A 403 -28.99 -0.67 -9.75
C ASP A 403 -29.96 0.02 -8.75
N LYS A 404 -31.09 -0.61 -8.45
CA LYS A 404 -31.99 -0.13 -7.38
C LYS A 404 -31.34 -0.13 -6.00
N ILE A 405 -30.62 -1.20 -5.67
CA ILE A 405 -29.89 -1.30 -4.41
C ILE A 405 -28.72 -0.30 -4.41
N GLU A 406 -27.98 -0.23 -5.51
CA GLU A 406 -26.86 0.68 -5.68
C GLU A 406 -27.29 2.15 -5.54
N TYR A 407 -28.43 2.55 -6.10
CA TYR A 407 -28.96 3.91 -5.98
C TYR A 407 -29.04 4.37 -4.52
N TYR A 408 -29.67 3.58 -3.66
CA TYR A 408 -29.75 3.91 -2.25
C TYR A 408 -28.38 3.87 -1.56
N TYR A 409 -27.55 2.90 -1.91
CA TYR A 409 -26.20 2.82 -1.38
C TYR A 409 -25.34 4.05 -1.77
N ARG A 410 -25.42 4.52 -3.02
CA ARG A 410 -24.70 5.73 -3.48
C ARG A 410 -25.15 6.98 -2.75
N LEU A 411 -26.45 7.19 -2.59
CA LEU A 411 -26.98 8.29 -1.79
C LEU A 411 -26.48 8.20 -0.34
N GLY A 412 -26.55 7.02 0.27
CA GLY A 412 -25.99 6.80 1.60
C GLY A 412 -24.52 7.19 1.69
N ARG A 413 -23.69 6.74 0.73
CA ARG A 413 -22.25 7.07 0.66
C ARG A 413 -21.98 8.57 0.53
N ILE A 414 -22.77 9.27 -0.28
CA ILE A 414 -22.59 10.71 -0.50
C ILE A 414 -22.96 11.49 0.76
N TYR A 415 -24.10 11.20 1.39
CA TYR A 415 -24.51 11.88 2.62
C TYR A 415 -23.56 11.58 3.79
N ASP A 416 -23.07 10.34 3.90
CA ASP A 416 -22.07 9.92 4.87
C ASP A 416 -20.76 10.73 4.72
N ALA A 417 -20.27 10.87 3.49
CA ALA A 417 -19.08 11.65 3.18
C ALA A 417 -19.26 13.18 3.38
N MET A 418 -20.51 13.64 3.52
CA MET A 418 -20.87 15.02 3.87
C MET A 418 -21.16 15.22 5.37
N ASP A 419 -20.89 14.21 6.20
CA ASP A 419 -21.21 14.17 7.65
C ASP A 419 -22.72 14.32 7.96
N LYS A 420 -23.60 14.06 6.95
CA LYS A 420 -25.05 14.05 7.10
C LYS A 420 -25.51 12.65 7.50
N ASN A 421 -25.15 12.28 8.71
CA ASN A 421 -25.23 10.92 9.20
C ASN A 421 -26.66 10.35 9.28
N ASP A 422 -27.68 11.18 9.57
CA ASP A 422 -29.08 10.69 9.66
C ASP A 422 -29.64 10.37 8.27
N GLU A 423 -29.37 11.22 7.29
CA GLU A 423 -29.71 10.96 5.89
C GLU A 423 -28.95 9.74 5.36
N ALA A 424 -27.66 9.62 5.68
CA ALA A 424 -26.84 8.47 5.32
C ALA A 424 -27.45 7.17 5.85
N ILE A 425 -27.78 7.10 7.15
CA ILE A 425 -28.42 5.94 7.78
C ILE A 425 -29.75 5.61 7.11
N LYS A 426 -30.57 6.62 6.80
CA LYS A 426 -31.85 6.42 6.10
C LYS A 426 -31.64 5.72 4.75
N TYR A 427 -30.73 6.21 3.92
CA TYR A 427 -30.49 5.64 2.60
C TYR A 427 -29.80 4.27 2.68
N TYR A 428 -28.88 4.07 3.61
CA TYR A 428 -28.29 2.76 3.85
C TYR A 428 -29.32 1.72 4.30
N ASN A 429 -30.27 2.10 5.16
CA ASN A 429 -31.38 1.21 5.56
C ASN A 429 -32.26 0.84 4.36
N ASN A 430 -32.52 1.77 3.43
CA ASN A 430 -33.26 1.46 2.20
C ASN A 430 -32.50 0.45 1.32
N ALA A 431 -31.17 0.62 1.18
CA ALA A 431 -30.33 -0.34 0.46
C ALA A 431 -30.36 -1.73 1.12
N ILE A 432 -30.32 -1.80 2.46
CA ILE A 432 -30.43 -3.05 3.21
C ILE A 432 -31.79 -3.70 2.99
N ALA A 433 -32.88 -2.93 3.08
CA ALA A 433 -34.24 -3.45 2.99
C ALA A 433 -34.48 -4.21 1.67
N ILE A 434 -34.02 -3.68 0.55
CA ILE A 434 -34.22 -4.31 -0.77
C ILE A 434 -33.05 -5.23 -1.19
N GLY A 435 -31.87 -5.13 -0.51
CA GLY A 435 -30.65 -5.84 -0.88
C GLY A 435 -30.33 -7.08 -0.06
N ARG A 436 -31.12 -7.43 0.98
CA ARG A 436 -30.80 -8.54 1.92
C ARG A 436 -30.52 -9.89 1.26
N SER A 437 -31.24 -10.19 0.20
CA SER A 437 -31.13 -11.46 -0.52
C SER A 437 -30.26 -11.36 -1.77
N SER A 438 -29.66 -10.19 -2.02
CA SER A 438 -28.82 -9.94 -3.18
C SER A 438 -27.43 -10.56 -3.01
N THR A 439 -26.85 -11.00 -4.13
CA THR A 439 -25.45 -11.46 -4.19
C THR A 439 -24.44 -10.29 -4.21
N TYR A 440 -24.91 -9.08 -4.51
CA TYR A 440 -24.10 -7.85 -4.52
C TYR A 440 -23.78 -7.35 -3.11
N HIS A 441 -22.67 -6.64 -2.98
CA HIS A 441 -22.13 -6.22 -1.69
C HIS A 441 -22.85 -5.06 -1.00
N TYR A 442 -23.76 -4.36 -1.68
CA TYR A 442 -24.27 -3.04 -1.25
C TYR A 442 -24.97 -3.07 0.11
N ALA A 443 -25.79 -4.10 0.39
CA ALA A 443 -26.48 -4.23 1.68
C ALA A 443 -25.48 -4.45 2.83
N SER A 444 -24.51 -5.35 2.66
CA SER A 444 -23.46 -5.59 3.66
C SER A 444 -22.57 -4.37 3.89
N SER A 445 -22.21 -3.68 2.80
CA SER A 445 -21.43 -2.44 2.88
C SER A 445 -22.22 -1.33 3.60
N SER A 446 -23.54 -1.23 3.36
CA SER A 446 -24.42 -0.28 4.06
C SER A 446 -24.46 -0.57 5.56
N ALA A 447 -24.61 -1.83 5.96
CA ALA A 447 -24.64 -2.21 7.38
C ALA A 447 -23.31 -1.88 8.09
N ILE A 448 -22.17 -2.09 7.43
CA ILE A 448 -20.86 -1.69 7.96
C ILE A 448 -20.77 -0.18 8.15
N ARG A 449 -21.23 0.62 7.18
CA ARG A 449 -21.22 2.08 7.28
C ARG A 449 -22.10 2.59 8.40
N ILE A 450 -23.32 2.04 8.57
CA ILE A 450 -24.19 2.33 9.71
C ILE A 450 -23.46 2.01 11.04
N GLY A 451 -22.80 0.86 11.11
CA GLY A 451 -22.02 0.47 12.29
C GLY A 451 -20.94 1.49 12.63
N ILE A 452 -20.19 1.97 11.63
CA ILE A 452 -19.14 2.99 11.80
C ILE A 452 -19.75 4.31 12.30
N ILE A 453 -20.84 4.79 11.69
CA ILE A 453 -21.53 6.02 12.12
C ILE A 453 -21.96 5.94 13.58
N TYR A 454 -22.51 4.80 14.02
CA TYR A 454 -22.90 4.62 15.42
C TYR A 454 -21.68 4.48 16.36
N GLU A 455 -20.57 3.88 15.93
CA GLU A 455 -19.30 3.90 16.68
C GLU A 455 -18.80 5.33 16.92
N GLU A 456 -18.82 6.19 15.92
CA GLU A 456 -18.44 7.60 16.02
C GLU A 456 -19.32 8.38 16.98
N ARG A 457 -20.63 8.05 17.01
CA ARG A 457 -21.59 8.58 17.97
C ARG A 457 -21.46 7.95 19.37
N LYS A 458 -20.56 6.97 19.56
CA LYS A 458 -20.39 6.17 20.79
C LYS A 458 -21.65 5.37 21.18
N ASP A 459 -22.54 5.14 20.23
CA ASP A 459 -23.70 4.26 20.38
C ASP A 459 -23.32 2.83 19.98
N PHE A 460 -22.60 2.20 20.88
CA PHE A 460 -22.07 0.85 20.65
C PHE A 460 -23.15 -0.24 20.55
N ALA A 461 -24.34 0.01 21.07
CA ALA A 461 -25.44 -0.94 20.97
C ALA A 461 -25.95 -1.02 19.51
N HIS A 462 -26.26 0.10 18.89
CA HIS A 462 -26.65 0.17 17.48
C HIS A 462 -25.51 -0.20 16.54
N ALA A 463 -24.27 0.17 16.86
CA ALA A 463 -23.09 -0.23 16.09
C ALA A 463 -22.98 -1.76 15.98
N ARG A 464 -23.06 -2.47 17.12
CA ARG A 464 -23.05 -3.95 17.16
C ARG A 464 -24.22 -4.57 16.39
N ALA A 465 -25.41 -4.00 16.53
CA ALA A 465 -26.58 -4.48 15.79
C ALA A 465 -26.36 -4.40 14.28
N ALA A 466 -25.81 -3.27 13.79
CA ALA A 466 -25.50 -3.08 12.38
C ALA A 466 -24.40 -4.04 11.88
N TYR A 467 -23.31 -4.22 12.62
CA TYR A 467 -22.25 -5.17 12.25
C TYR A 467 -22.73 -6.62 12.20
N ASN A 468 -23.60 -7.02 13.15
CA ASN A 468 -24.15 -8.38 13.17
C ASN A 468 -25.00 -8.69 11.92
N MET A 469 -25.73 -7.72 11.36
CA MET A 469 -26.51 -7.94 10.15
C MET A 469 -25.68 -8.45 8.97
N VAL A 470 -24.37 -8.12 8.92
CA VAL A 470 -23.46 -8.52 7.83
C VAL A 470 -23.36 -10.05 7.68
N PHE A 471 -23.50 -10.79 8.78
CA PHE A 471 -23.39 -12.26 8.78
C PHE A 471 -24.65 -12.95 8.24
N ASP A 472 -25.78 -12.26 8.21
CA ASP A 472 -27.06 -12.78 7.75
C ASP A 472 -27.28 -12.57 6.24
N PHE A 473 -26.46 -11.73 5.59
CA PHE A 473 -26.65 -11.39 4.18
C PHE A 473 -26.08 -12.46 3.24
N LYS A 474 -26.73 -12.63 2.09
CA LYS A 474 -26.38 -13.65 1.10
C LYS A 474 -25.33 -13.20 0.07
N ASN A 475 -24.74 -11.99 0.22
CA ASN A 475 -23.76 -11.51 -0.75
C ASN A 475 -22.59 -12.48 -0.91
N SER A 476 -22.15 -12.65 -2.15
CA SER A 476 -20.90 -13.37 -2.49
C SER A 476 -19.75 -12.42 -2.75
N GLN A 477 -20.06 -11.22 -3.28
CA GLN A 477 -19.05 -10.19 -3.53
C GLN A 477 -18.41 -9.70 -2.22
N PHE A 478 -17.09 -9.71 -2.16
CA PHE A 478 -16.28 -9.23 -1.02
C PHE A 478 -16.63 -9.85 0.34
N LYS A 479 -17.31 -11.00 0.38
CA LYS A 479 -17.86 -11.61 1.60
C LYS A 479 -16.84 -11.67 2.74
N ASN A 480 -15.66 -12.25 2.49
CA ASN A 480 -14.63 -12.42 3.53
C ASN A 480 -14.13 -11.08 4.08
N SER A 481 -13.91 -10.10 3.20
CA SER A 481 -13.45 -8.75 3.59
C SER A 481 -14.51 -8.02 4.41
N LEU A 482 -15.78 -8.08 3.98
CA LEU A 482 -16.89 -7.42 4.68
C LEU A 482 -17.16 -8.06 6.05
N GLN A 483 -17.13 -9.38 6.14
CA GLN A 483 -17.24 -10.10 7.42
C GLN A 483 -16.07 -9.81 8.36
N GLN A 484 -14.84 -9.66 7.83
CA GLN A 484 -13.72 -9.26 8.66
C GLN A 484 -13.89 -7.86 9.21
N LYS A 485 -14.30 -6.89 8.38
CA LYS A 485 -14.61 -5.51 8.83
C LYS A 485 -15.69 -5.50 9.91
N ALA A 486 -16.73 -6.32 9.76
CA ALA A 486 -17.78 -6.44 10.76
C ALA A 486 -17.25 -7.00 12.09
N LYS A 487 -16.41 -8.06 12.05
CA LYS A 487 -15.75 -8.61 13.26
C LYS A 487 -14.88 -7.57 13.96
N ASP A 488 -14.11 -6.80 13.19
CA ASP A 488 -13.25 -5.75 13.75
C ASP A 488 -14.09 -4.63 14.41
N GLY A 489 -15.20 -4.24 13.77
CA GLY A 489 -16.17 -3.30 14.33
C GLY A 489 -16.83 -3.82 15.63
N LEU A 490 -17.23 -5.08 15.65
CA LEU A 490 -17.76 -5.73 16.86
C LEU A 490 -16.74 -5.69 18.00
N LYS A 491 -15.48 -6.02 17.73
CA LYS A 491 -14.40 -5.97 18.73
C LYS A 491 -14.21 -4.55 19.27
N ARG A 492 -14.16 -3.52 18.42
CA ARG A 492 -14.02 -2.11 18.85
C ARG A 492 -15.21 -1.63 19.68
N SER A 493 -16.41 -2.07 19.34
CA SER A 493 -17.65 -1.69 20.07
C SER A 493 -17.94 -2.55 21.29
N GLY A 494 -16.98 -3.36 21.78
CA GLY A 494 -17.12 -4.20 22.97
C GLY A 494 -17.95 -5.47 22.77
N GLY A 495 -18.14 -5.93 21.52
CA GLY A 495 -18.70 -7.24 21.16
C GLY A 495 -17.68 -8.37 21.35
N LYS A 496 -18.18 -9.57 21.61
CA LYS A 496 -17.36 -10.80 21.66
C LYS A 496 -17.15 -11.38 20.27
#